data_cb11631c5f251bdad58f0d83034c7537
#
_entry.id   cb11631c5f251bdad58f0d83034c7537
#
_cell.length_a   1.000
_cell.length_b   1.000
_cell.length_c   1.000
_cell.angle_alpha   90.00
_cell.angle_beta   90.00
_cell.angle_gamma   90.00
#
_symmetry.space_group_name_H-M   'P 1'
#
loop_
_entity.id
_entity.type
_entity.pdbx_description
1 polymer ?
#
loop_
_entity_poly.entity_id
_entity_poly.type
_entity_poly.pdbx_seq_one_letter_code
_entity_poly.pdbx_strand_id
1 'polypeptide(L)'
;MKIKQFLFAFAMILLVIGVNSCKKNDETVKEEFENTFQISADQAVTNNLSQDAEDVFLEIAQDYSIAGNFAPEPVNNIIPCATVTITPATGFPKTILIDFGTSCVHRGVTRSGKINITLTDSVRKSGSIAIMTFTNYFVNMYKVEGTYTWTNTSTANTRSWIRLTAGGRITAPDARVWTHEGNRTVTQTAGVGTISVLDDVFSVFPGTHTVTNSSNISRTCTILEALQRKVDCSNIDKGKVKVQGPNHYATVDFGDGTCDNLATLSIDGRAPRTIVLR
;
A
#
# COMPACT_ATOMS: atom_id res chain seq x y z
N MET A 1 60.14 -22.10 -44.95
CA MET A 1 58.78 -22.61 -44.94
C MET A 1 58.25 -22.84 -43.49
N LYS A 2 58.51 -21.86 -42.56
CA LYS A 2 58.04 -21.94 -41.14
C LYS A 2 57.39 -20.66 -40.59
N ILE A 3 57.25 -19.64 -41.42
CA ILE A 3 56.67 -18.33 -40.95
C ILE A 3 55.17 -18.21 -41.25
N LYS A 4 54.59 -18.97 -42.20
CA LYS A 4 53.15 -18.92 -42.55
C LYS A 4 52.25 -19.69 -41.58
N GLN A 5 52.74 -20.58 -40.78
CA GLN A 5 51.92 -21.35 -39.79
C GLN A 5 51.74 -20.61 -38.47
N PHE A 6 52.54 -19.62 -38.11
CA PHE A 6 52.38 -18.85 -36.88
C PHE A 6 51.32 -17.74 -36.98
N LEU A 7 51.06 -17.23 -38.17
CA LEU A 7 50.04 -16.21 -38.41
C LEU A 7 48.63 -16.75 -38.38
N PHE A 8 48.43 -18.04 -38.69
CA PHE A 8 47.10 -18.66 -38.65
C PHE A 8 46.67 -19.06 -37.24
N ALA A 9 47.63 -19.37 -36.33
CA ALA A 9 47.34 -19.70 -34.94
C ALA A 9 46.95 -18.46 -34.11
N PHE A 10 47.47 -17.25 -34.48
CA PHE A 10 47.18 -16.02 -33.76
C PHE A 10 45.83 -15.40 -34.19
N ALA A 11 45.38 -15.64 -35.43
CA ALA A 11 44.05 -15.21 -35.91
C ALA A 11 42.88 -16.03 -35.29
N MET A 12 43.12 -17.28 -34.86
CA MET A 12 42.13 -18.14 -34.28
C MET A 12 41.90 -17.91 -32.78
N ILE A 13 42.86 -17.32 -32.08
CA ILE A 13 42.76 -16.98 -30.66
C ILE A 13 41.97 -15.67 -30.42
N LEU A 14 41.94 -14.77 -31.39
CA LEU A 14 41.23 -13.49 -31.30
C LEU A 14 39.71 -13.63 -31.55
N LEU A 15 39.22 -14.76 -32.09
CA LEU A 15 37.82 -14.97 -32.43
C LEU A 15 36.99 -15.58 -31.28
N VAL A 16 37.62 -16.04 -30.18
CA VAL A 16 36.93 -16.71 -29.06
C VAL A 16 36.57 -15.75 -27.90
N ILE A 17 37.06 -14.51 -27.91
CA ILE A 17 36.83 -13.53 -26.83
C ILE A 17 35.53 -12.72 -27.03
N GLY A 18 34.88 -12.80 -28.19
CA GLY A 18 33.73 -11.95 -28.54
C GLY A 18 32.34 -12.46 -28.12
N VAL A 19 32.19 -13.66 -27.57
CA VAL A 19 30.85 -14.30 -27.44
C VAL A 19 30.29 -14.25 -26.01
N ASN A 20 31.07 -13.78 -25.02
CA ASN A 20 30.60 -13.75 -23.63
C ASN A 20 29.95 -12.40 -23.22
N SER A 21 30.03 -11.35 -24.04
CA SER A 21 29.49 -10.04 -23.69
C SER A 21 27.97 -9.91 -23.88
N CYS A 22 27.38 -10.63 -24.84
CA CYS A 22 25.93 -10.54 -25.08
C CYS A 22 25.08 -11.28 -24.06
N LYS A 23 25.54 -12.41 -23.51
CA LYS A 23 24.75 -13.20 -22.54
C LYS A 23 24.56 -12.46 -21.22
N LYS A 24 25.55 -11.70 -20.77
CA LYS A 24 25.47 -11.00 -19.48
C LYS A 24 24.49 -9.83 -19.53
N ASN A 25 24.35 -9.15 -20.67
CA ASN A 25 23.39 -8.07 -20.84
C ASN A 25 21.94 -8.61 -20.91
N ASP A 26 21.71 -9.75 -21.57
CA ASP A 26 20.38 -10.34 -21.68
C ASP A 26 19.86 -10.86 -20.32
N GLU A 27 20.76 -11.43 -19.49
CA GLU A 27 20.41 -11.89 -18.15
C GLU A 27 20.07 -10.72 -17.22
N THR A 28 20.83 -9.64 -17.24
CA THR A 28 20.57 -8.44 -16.41
C THR A 28 19.26 -7.73 -16.82
N VAL A 29 18.94 -7.66 -18.09
CA VAL A 29 17.68 -7.08 -18.60
C VAL A 29 16.49 -7.94 -18.17
N LYS A 30 16.63 -9.27 -18.28
CA LYS A 30 15.59 -10.20 -17.81
C LYS A 30 15.38 -10.10 -16.31
N GLU A 31 16.43 -10.03 -15.52
CA GLU A 31 16.35 -9.88 -14.06
C GLU A 31 15.68 -8.55 -13.67
N GLU A 32 16.01 -7.44 -14.32
CA GLU A 32 15.36 -6.16 -14.07
C GLU A 32 13.87 -6.19 -14.41
N PHE A 33 13.50 -6.86 -15.51
CA PHE A 33 12.10 -7.06 -15.88
C PHE A 33 11.32 -7.81 -14.80
N GLU A 34 11.85 -8.93 -14.31
CA GLU A 34 11.21 -9.73 -13.25
C GLU A 34 11.15 -8.97 -11.93
N ASN A 35 12.20 -8.23 -11.56
CA ASN A 35 12.20 -7.37 -10.37
C ASN A 35 11.15 -6.25 -10.49
N THR A 36 11.01 -5.64 -11.65
CA THR A 36 10.00 -4.60 -11.90
C THR A 36 8.60 -5.18 -11.82
N PHE A 37 8.38 -6.38 -12.36
CA PHE A 37 7.10 -7.10 -12.26
C PHE A 37 6.77 -7.40 -10.80
N GLN A 38 7.69 -8.05 -10.06
CA GLN A 38 7.44 -8.48 -8.70
C GLN A 38 7.20 -7.28 -7.75
N ILE A 39 8.05 -6.26 -7.82
CA ILE A 39 7.89 -5.06 -6.97
C ILE A 39 6.58 -4.33 -7.29
N SER A 40 6.11 -4.37 -8.54
CA SER A 40 4.83 -3.76 -8.92
C SER A 40 3.64 -4.54 -8.36
N ALA A 41 3.71 -5.87 -8.33
CA ALA A 41 2.70 -6.70 -7.67
C ALA A 41 2.70 -6.47 -6.15
N ASP A 42 3.88 -6.42 -5.52
CA ASP A 42 4.04 -6.12 -4.09
C ASP A 42 3.52 -4.71 -3.75
N GLN A 43 3.71 -3.74 -4.65
CA GLN A 43 3.15 -2.39 -4.52
C GLN A 43 1.61 -2.39 -4.54
N ALA A 44 0.99 -3.17 -5.43
CA ALA A 44 -0.46 -3.28 -5.49
C ALA A 44 -1.02 -3.87 -4.19
N VAL A 45 -0.42 -4.93 -3.67
CA VAL A 45 -0.75 -5.50 -2.36
C VAL A 45 -0.57 -4.48 -1.24
N THR A 46 0.57 -3.76 -1.23
CA THR A 46 0.87 -2.72 -0.23
C THR A 46 -0.20 -1.63 -0.19
N ASN A 47 -0.69 -1.20 -1.35
CA ASN A 47 -1.75 -0.20 -1.43
C ASN A 47 -3.02 -0.68 -0.70
N ASN A 48 -3.41 -1.93 -0.92
CA ASN A 48 -4.60 -2.49 -0.29
C ASN A 48 -4.44 -2.72 1.22
N LEU A 49 -3.27 -3.22 1.66
CA LEU A 49 -3.00 -3.43 3.09
C LEU A 49 -2.94 -2.11 3.87
N SER A 50 -2.33 -1.08 3.28
CA SER A 50 -2.29 0.24 3.89
C SER A 50 -3.69 0.85 3.96
N GLN A 51 -4.50 0.67 2.92
CA GLN A 51 -5.87 1.15 2.90
C GLN A 51 -6.74 0.44 3.94
N ASP A 52 -6.54 -0.86 4.15
CA ASP A 52 -7.27 -1.63 5.16
C ASP A 52 -7.12 -1.05 6.58
N ALA A 53 -5.89 -0.69 6.97
CA ALA A 53 -5.64 -0.07 8.28
C ALA A 53 -6.33 1.30 8.42
N GLU A 54 -6.42 2.05 7.32
CA GLU A 54 -7.15 3.33 7.26
C GLU A 54 -8.64 3.15 7.42
N ASP A 55 -9.22 2.16 6.74
CA ASP A 55 -10.65 1.89 6.82
C ASP A 55 -11.06 1.48 8.23
N VAL A 56 -10.25 0.65 8.88
CA VAL A 56 -10.43 0.30 10.28
C VAL A 56 -10.45 1.56 11.16
N PHE A 57 -9.50 2.49 10.95
CA PHE A 57 -9.46 3.74 11.69
C PHE A 57 -10.68 4.62 11.42
N LEU A 58 -11.07 4.78 10.16
CA LEU A 58 -12.24 5.58 9.79
C LEU A 58 -13.54 4.95 10.30
N GLU A 59 -13.62 3.63 10.33
CA GLU A 59 -14.77 2.91 10.90
C GLU A 59 -14.88 3.16 12.41
N ILE A 60 -13.76 3.07 13.15
CA ILE A 60 -13.73 3.43 14.57
C ILE A 60 -14.00 4.94 14.79
N ALA A 61 -13.61 5.78 13.85
CA ALA A 61 -13.86 7.22 13.91
C ALA A 61 -15.34 7.62 13.80
N GLN A 62 -16.26 6.67 13.56
CA GLN A 62 -17.70 6.88 13.76
C GLN A 62 -18.04 7.00 15.24
N ASP A 63 -17.19 6.51 16.16
CA ASP A 63 -17.36 6.75 17.58
C ASP A 63 -17.37 8.26 17.84
N TYR A 64 -18.44 8.74 18.42
CA TYR A 64 -18.65 10.14 18.68
C TYR A 64 -17.54 10.77 19.52
N SER A 65 -16.91 10.00 20.40
CA SER A 65 -15.81 10.48 21.23
C SER A 65 -14.57 10.87 20.42
N ILE A 66 -14.35 10.22 19.29
CA ILE A 66 -13.25 10.48 18.34
C ILE A 66 -13.66 11.57 17.34
N ALA A 67 -14.91 11.57 16.91
CA ALA A 67 -15.47 12.54 15.98
C ALA A 67 -15.65 13.94 16.59
N GLY A 68 -15.55 14.09 17.91
CA GLY A 68 -15.72 15.37 18.60
C GLY A 68 -17.17 15.70 18.98
N ASN A 69 -18.12 14.79 18.79
CA ASN A 69 -19.47 14.90 19.31
C ASN A 69 -19.53 14.18 20.67
N PHE A 70 -20.12 14.83 21.67
CA PHE A 70 -20.31 14.24 23.00
C PHE A 70 -21.52 13.31 22.97
N ALA A 71 -21.29 12.04 22.74
CA ALA A 71 -22.29 11.00 23.04
C ALA A 71 -21.85 10.22 24.29
N PRO A 72 -22.75 9.97 25.24
CA PRO A 72 -22.40 9.33 26.52
C PRO A 72 -22.19 7.82 26.44
N GLU A 73 -22.40 7.18 25.31
CA GLU A 73 -22.29 5.72 25.16
C GLU A 73 -21.07 5.35 24.33
N PRO A 74 -20.17 4.50 24.83
CA PRO A 74 -19.14 3.90 24.00
C PRO A 74 -19.84 3.04 22.93
N VAL A 75 -19.54 3.27 21.66
CA VAL A 75 -20.02 2.41 20.57
C VAL A 75 -19.20 1.10 20.63
N ASN A 76 -19.58 0.23 21.57
CA ASN A 76 -19.13 -1.15 21.59
C ASN A 76 -19.70 -1.83 20.35
N ASN A 77 -18.85 -2.40 19.51
CA ASN A 77 -19.16 -3.25 18.34
C ASN A 77 -19.18 -2.59 16.96
N ILE A 78 -18.43 -1.51 16.71
CA ILE A 78 -18.22 -1.05 15.32
C ILE A 78 -17.58 -2.15 14.49
N ILE A 79 -16.57 -2.86 15.05
CA ILE A 79 -16.03 -4.11 14.52
C ILE A 79 -16.32 -5.21 15.53
N PRO A 80 -17.36 -6.03 15.33
CA PRO A 80 -17.92 -6.89 16.38
C PRO A 80 -16.94 -7.91 16.99
N CYS A 81 -15.90 -8.30 16.26
CA CYS A 81 -14.88 -9.26 16.71
C CYS A 81 -13.62 -8.60 17.28
N ALA A 82 -13.52 -7.27 17.28
CA ALA A 82 -12.38 -6.54 17.84
C ALA A 82 -12.76 -5.88 19.17
N THR A 83 -11.79 -5.76 20.06
CA THR A 83 -11.94 -4.95 21.28
C THR A 83 -11.32 -3.58 21.03
N VAL A 84 -12.11 -2.51 21.20
CA VAL A 84 -11.65 -1.13 21.04
C VAL A 84 -11.59 -0.47 22.40
N THR A 85 -10.44 0.10 22.75
CA THR A 85 -10.23 0.87 23.98
C THR A 85 -9.80 2.28 23.63
N ILE A 86 -10.52 3.29 24.11
CA ILE A 86 -10.26 4.72 23.86
C ILE A 86 -9.99 5.40 25.21
N THR A 87 -8.83 6.03 25.32
CA THR A 87 -8.39 6.71 26.56
C THR A 87 -7.80 8.08 26.23
N PRO A 88 -8.18 9.16 26.93
CA PRO A 88 -9.26 9.24 27.92
C PRO A 88 -10.65 9.14 27.27
N ALA A 89 -11.67 8.83 28.05
CA ALA A 89 -13.06 8.79 27.54
C ALA A 89 -13.49 10.16 27.01
N THR A 90 -13.11 11.25 27.65
CA THR A 90 -13.41 12.63 27.25
C THR A 90 -12.15 13.43 26.99
N GLY A 91 -12.23 14.42 26.08
CA GLY A 91 -11.10 15.29 25.74
C GLY A 91 -10.07 14.65 24.79
N PHE A 92 -9.06 15.43 24.49
CA PHE A 92 -7.90 15.05 23.66
C PHE A 92 -6.60 15.47 24.36
N PRO A 93 -5.43 14.88 24.02
CA PRO A 93 -5.23 13.82 23.02
C PRO A 93 -5.82 12.48 23.48
N LYS A 94 -6.07 11.58 22.52
CA LYS A 94 -6.56 10.22 22.78
C LYS A 94 -5.55 9.16 22.35
N THR A 95 -5.58 8.04 23.09
CA THR A 95 -4.97 6.78 22.66
C THR A 95 -6.10 5.80 22.35
N ILE A 96 -6.03 5.15 21.19
CA ILE A 96 -6.99 4.16 20.72
C ILE A 96 -6.24 2.87 20.52
N LEU A 97 -6.67 1.81 21.18
CA LEU A 97 -6.19 0.44 20.97
C LEU A 97 -7.29 -0.36 20.32
N ILE A 98 -6.99 -0.94 19.15
CA ILE A 98 -7.88 -1.87 18.44
C ILE A 98 -7.21 -3.23 18.51
N ASP A 99 -7.81 -4.16 19.25
CA ASP A 99 -7.30 -5.53 19.45
C ASP A 99 -8.18 -6.53 18.71
N PHE A 100 -7.63 -7.14 17.67
CA PHE A 100 -8.31 -8.16 16.85
C PHE A 100 -8.11 -9.58 17.40
N GLY A 101 -7.41 -9.74 18.52
CA GLY A 101 -7.09 -11.06 19.06
C GLY A 101 -6.27 -11.90 18.11
N THR A 102 -6.55 -13.20 18.09
CA THR A 102 -5.87 -14.18 17.22
C THR A 102 -6.51 -14.31 15.84
N SER A 103 -7.80 -13.96 15.69
CA SER A 103 -8.52 -14.00 14.42
C SER A 103 -9.83 -13.24 14.55
N CYS A 104 -10.01 -12.23 13.72
CA CYS A 104 -11.21 -11.42 13.62
C CYS A 104 -11.59 -11.29 12.14
N VAL A 105 -12.73 -11.87 11.76
CA VAL A 105 -13.25 -11.77 10.39
C VAL A 105 -14.32 -10.70 10.35
N HIS A 106 -14.05 -9.63 9.59
CA HIS A 106 -14.97 -8.52 9.40
C HIS A 106 -14.96 -8.10 7.94
N ARG A 107 -16.13 -8.02 7.30
CA ARG A 107 -16.30 -7.70 5.87
C ARG A 107 -15.40 -8.52 4.93
N GLY A 108 -15.33 -9.84 5.18
CA GLY A 108 -14.52 -10.75 4.37
C GLY A 108 -13.01 -10.62 4.53
N VAL A 109 -12.54 -9.76 5.43
CA VAL A 109 -11.11 -9.58 5.75
C VAL A 109 -10.81 -10.20 7.11
N THR A 110 -9.81 -11.07 7.14
CA THR A 110 -9.32 -11.68 8.39
C THR A 110 -8.19 -10.84 8.96
N ARG A 111 -8.35 -10.38 10.20
CA ARG A 111 -7.33 -9.60 10.92
C ARG A 111 -6.93 -10.28 12.22
N SER A 112 -5.69 -10.06 12.66
CA SER A 112 -5.22 -10.44 14.00
C SER A 112 -4.19 -9.43 14.52
N GLY A 113 -3.89 -9.49 15.82
CA GLY A 113 -2.99 -8.53 16.46
C GLY A 113 -3.64 -7.19 16.75
N LYS A 114 -2.86 -6.10 16.77
CA LYS A 114 -3.34 -4.81 17.29
C LYS A 114 -2.91 -3.64 16.42
N ILE A 115 -3.79 -2.63 16.36
CA ILE A 115 -3.48 -1.28 15.89
C ILE A 115 -3.49 -0.35 17.09
N ASN A 116 -2.41 0.42 17.27
CA ASN A 116 -2.30 1.45 18.30
C ASN A 116 -2.33 2.81 17.63
N ILE A 117 -3.19 3.71 18.08
CA ILE A 117 -3.35 5.04 17.48
C ILE A 117 -3.25 6.10 18.58
N THR A 118 -2.45 7.14 18.33
CA THR A 118 -2.50 8.38 19.11
C THR A 118 -3.16 9.45 18.24
N LEU A 119 -4.15 10.16 18.80
CA LEU A 119 -4.93 11.17 18.10
C LEU A 119 -4.88 12.49 18.87
N THR A 120 -4.35 13.54 18.25
CA THR A 120 -4.10 14.83 18.91
C THR A 120 -5.37 15.63 19.19
N ASP A 121 -6.39 15.52 18.33
CA ASP A 121 -7.68 16.21 18.43
C ASP A 121 -8.73 15.42 17.64
N SER A 122 -9.98 15.89 17.58
CA SER A 122 -11.04 15.26 16.78
C SER A 122 -10.57 14.92 15.36
N VAL A 123 -10.87 13.71 14.90
CA VAL A 123 -10.54 13.26 13.54
C VAL A 123 -11.10 14.19 12.45
N ARG A 124 -12.17 14.93 12.75
CA ARG A 124 -12.82 15.89 11.84
C ARG A 124 -12.21 17.29 11.89
N LYS A 125 -11.37 17.58 12.87
CA LYS A 125 -10.75 18.91 13.02
C LYS A 125 -9.54 19.05 12.11
N SER A 126 -9.54 20.08 11.28
CA SER A 126 -8.37 20.41 10.44
C SER A 126 -7.13 20.61 11.31
N GLY A 127 -6.00 20.04 10.88
CA GLY A 127 -4.76 20.04 11.62
C GLY A 127 -4.63 18.92 12.66
N SER A 128 -5.69 18.12 12.92
CA SER A 128 -5.55 16.94 13.79
C SER A 128 -4.62 15.89 13.17
N ILE A 129 -3.88 15.20 14.04
CA ILE A 129 -2.90 14.18 13.63
C ILE A 129 -3.25 12.87 14.32
N ALA A 130 -3.34 11.80 13.55
CA ALA A 130 -3.41 10.43 14.03
C ALA A 130 -2.11 9.71 13.65
N ILE A 131 -1.46 9.07 14.61
CA ILE A 131 -0.27 8.25 14.40
C ILE A 131 -0.65 6.80 14.72
N MET A 132 -0.58 5.94 13.71
CA MET A 132 -0.86 4.51 13.81
C MET A 132 0.43 3.71 13.85
N THR A 133 0.50 2.73 14.76
CA THR A 133 1.54 1.71 14.82
C THR A 133 0.90 0.33 15.01
N PHE A 134 1.64 -0.72 14.70
CA PHE A 134 1.13 -2.08 14.62
C PHE A 134 1.88 -3.01 15.59
N THR A 135 1.13 -3.89 16.26
CA THR A 135 1.70 -4.92 17.14
C THR A 135 1.20 -6.28 16.68
N ASN A 136 2.08 -7.06 16.05
CA ASN A 136 1.74 -8.37 15.46
C ASN A 136 0.45 -8.31 14.62
N TYR A 137 0.31 -7.24 13.85
CA TYR A 137 -0.88 -7.01 13.04
C TYR A 137 -0.77 -7.74 11.70
N PHE A 138 -1.81 -8.51 11.40
CA PHE A 138 -1.92 -9.26 10.16
C PHE A 138 -3.27 -8.98 9.48
N VAL A 139 -3.23 -8.91 8.16
CA VAL A 139 -4.39 -8.81 7.27
C VAL A 139 -4.30 -9.94 6.23
N ASN A 140 -5.25 -10.87 6.22
CA ASN A 140 -5.22 -12.05 5.33
C ASN A 140 -3.85 -12.74 5.30
N MET A 141 -3.25 -12.96 6.47
CA MET A 141 -1.89 -13.53 6.69
C MET A 141 -0.71 -12.64 6.27
N TYR A 142 -0.91 -11.46 5.70
CA TYR A 142 0.16 -10.48 5.50
C TYR A 142 0.45 -9.75 6.80
N LYS A 143 1.68 -9.78 7.28
CA LYS A 143 2.10 -8.96 8.43
C LYS A 143 2.36 -7.53 7.98
N VAL A 144 1.78 -6.58 8.71
CA VAL A 144 1.92 -5.14 8.45
C VAL A 144 2.66 -4.50 9.61
N GLU A 145 3.72 -3.76 9.31
CA GLU A 145 4.59 -3.07 10.26
C GLU A 145 4.91 -1.65 9.78
N GLY A 146 5.33 -0.76 10.67
CA GLY A 146 5.70 0.62 10.37
C GLY A 146 4.87 1.64 11.11
N THR A 147 4.98 2.90 10.70
CA THR A 147 4.23 4.03 11.26
C THR A 147 3.48 4.75 10.16
N TYR A 148 2.18 4.91 10.34
CA TYR A 148 1.32 5.69 9.46
C TYR A 148 0.87 6.95 10.18
N THR A 149 1.18 8.10 9.62
CA THR A 149 0.77 9.40 10.16
C THR A 149 -0.28 10.01 9.24
N TRP A 150 -1.42 10.34 9.81
CA TRP A 150 -2.53 11.01 9.14
C TRP A 150 -2.66 12.43 9.66
N THR A 151 -2.59 13.39 8.77
CA THR A 151 -2.83 14.80 9.09
C THR A 151 -4.09 15.24 8.38
N ASN A 152 -5.09 15.69 9.13
CA ASN A 152 -6.31 16.24 8.57
C ASN A 152 -6.02 17.59 7.91
N THR A 153 -6.25 17.69 6.61
CA THR A 153 -6.08 18.89 5.79
C THR A 153 -7.42 19.42 5.24
N SER A 154 -8.53 18.98 5.86
CA SER A 154 -9.87 19.36 5.45
C SER A 154 -10.08 20.86 5.47
N THR A 155 -10.86 21.35 4.52
CA THR A 155 -11.38 22.70 4.43
C THR A 155 -12.88 22.69 4.65
N ALA A 156 -13.52 23.85 4.58
CA ALA A 156 -14.99 23.96 4.71
C ALA A 156 -15.77 23.09 3.72
N ASN A 157 -15.21 22.87 2.52
CA ASN A 157 -15.90 22.21 1.41
C ASN A 157 -15.30 20.86 1.01
N THR A 158 -14.18 20.44 1.63
CA THR A 158 -13.46 19.23 1.23
C THR A 158 -12.93 18.51 2.45
N ARG A 159 -13.27 17.25 2.62
CA ARG A 159 -12.64 16.36 3.62
C ARG A 159 -11.42 15.72 3.00
N SER A 160 -10.26 16.00 3.57
CA SER A 160 -8.98 15.53 3.02
C SER A 160 -7.96 15.29 4.13
N TRP A 161 -7.05 14.36 3.85
CA TRP A 161 -5.96 13.99 4.74
C TRP A 161 -4.67 13.76 3.94
N ILE A 162 -3.54 14.06 4.55
CA ILE A 162 -2.24 13.60 4.07
C ILE A 162 -1.84 12.39 4.90
N ARG A 163 -1.57 11.27 4.23
CA ARG A 163 -0.97 10.09 4.84
C ARG A 163 0.51 10.04 4.53
N LEU A 164 1.33 9.92 5.58
CA LEU A 164 2.75 9.62 5.51
C LEU A 164 2.97 8.20 6.04
N THR A 165 3.68 7.37 5.28
CA THR A 165 4.17 6.06 5.74
C THR A 165 5.67 6.13 5.93
N ALA A 166 6.14 5.76 7.13
CA ALA A 166 7.55 5.71 7.49
C ALA A 166 7.90 4.31 8.02
N GLY A 167 9.01 3.74 7.52
CA GLY A 167 9.48 2.42 7.93
C GLY A 167 8.46 1.29 7.71
N GLY A 168 7.58 1.44 6.74
CA GLY A 168 6.60 0.43 6.38
C GLY A 168 7.28 -0.87 5.95
N ARG A 169 6.79 -2.01 6.45
CA ARG A 169 7.30 -3.34 6.13
C ARG A 169 6.14 -4.32 6.01
N ILE A 170 6.15 -5.08 4.96
CA ILE A 170 5.18 -6.15 4.73
C ILE A 170 5.93 -7.48 4.68
N THR A 171 5.40 -8.49 5.37
CA THR A 171 5.81 -9.89 5.23
C THR A 171 4.62 -10.66 4.67
N ALA A 172 4.78 -11.23 3.49
CA ALA A 172 3.76 -12.03 2.82
C ALA A 172 3.66 -13.45 3.41
N PRO A 173 2.56 -14.17 3.14
CA PRO A 173 2.37 -15.55 3.59
C PRO A 173 3.45 -16.53 3.10
N ASP A 174 4.08 -16.25 1.96
CA ASP A 174 5.20 -17.01 1.39
C ASP A 174 6.56 -16.59 1.93
N ALA A 175 6.60 -15.81 3.01
CA ALA A 175 7.76 -15.26 3.67
C ALA A 175 8.57 -14.23 2.87
N ARG A 176 8.08 -13.77 1.70
CA ARG A 176 8.68 -12.62 1.03
C ARG A 176 8.50 -11.37 1.88
N VAL A 177 9.52 -10.52 1.86
CA VAL A 177 9.54 -9.28 2.63
C VAL A 177 9.89 -8.12 1.72
N TRP A 178 9.18 -7.01 1.90
CA TRP A 178 9.54 -5.73 1.30
C TRP A 178 9.24 -4.58 2.26
N THR A 179 9.92 -3.48 2.05
CA THR A 179 9.69 -2.23 2.77
C THR A 179 9.02 -1.21 1.86
N HIS A 180 8.35 -0.25 2.48
CA HIS A 180 7.69 0.80 1.72
C HIS A 180 7.61 2.11 2.52
N GLU A 181 7.66 3.23 1.81
CA GLU A 181 7.53 4.56 2.38
C GLU A 181 6.98 5.55 1.34
N GLY A 182 6.41 6.64 1.80
CA GLY A 182 5.90 7.69 0.91
C GLY A 182 4.75 8.48 1.52
N ASN A 183 4.22 9.38 0.73
CA ASN A 183 3.07 10.19 1.11
C ASN A 183 1.97 10.14 0.05
N ARG A 184 0.74 10.40 0.47
CA ARG A 184 -0.44 10.45 -0.38
C ARG A 184 -1.46 11.40 0.19
N THR A 185 -2.21 12.05 -0.70
CA THR A 185 -3.41 12.80 -0.31
C THR A 185 -4.63 11.90 -0.50
N VAL A 186 -5.46 11.82 0.53
CA VAL A 186 -6.73 11.07 0.53
C VAL A 186 -7.86 12.06 0.66
N THR A 187 -8.82 12.05 -0.25
CA THR A 187 -9.96 12.97 -0.26
C THR A 187 -11.25 12.17 -0.29
N GLN A 188 -12.17 12.48 0.61
CA GLN A 188 -13.51 11.89 0.59
C GLN A 188 -14.33 12.52 -0.53
N THR A 189 -14.84 11.70 -1.45
CA THR A 189 -15.56 12.13 -2.66
C THR A 189 -17.05 11.81 -2.63
N ALA A 190 -17.47 10.87 -1.76
CA ALA A 190 -18.89 10.57 -1.48
C ALA A 190 -19.07 10.21 0.00
N GLY A 191 -20.33 10.15 0.47
CA GLY A 191 -20.67 9.82 1.86
C GLY A 191 -20.49 11.00 2.85
N VAL A 192 -20.09 12.20 2.40
CA VAL A 192 -19.77 13.33 3.29
C VAL A 192 -20.94 13.77 4.17
N GLY A 193 -22.18 13.58 3.70
CA GLY A 193 -23.41 14.02 4.36
C GLY A 193 -24.06 12.96 5.26
N THR A 194 -23.56 11.76 5.30
CA THR A 194 -24.14 10.64 6.05
C THR A 194 -23.35 10.33 7.32
N ILE A 195 -23.97 9.60 8.26
CA ILE A 195 -23.30 9.08 9.45
C ILE A 195 -22.62 7.74 9.13
N SER A 196 -23.22 6.96 8.21
CA SER A 196 -22.65 5.69 7.75
C SER A 196 -21.34 5.94 7.01
N VAL A 197 -20.32 5.14 7.28
CA VAL A 197 -19.10 5.13 6.45
C VAL A 197 -19.21 4.17 5.28
N LEU A 198 -20.28 3.36 5.20
CA LEU A 198 -20.43 2.34 4.16
C LEU A 198 -20.63 2.90 2.77
N ASP A 199 -21.16 4.12 2.67
CA ASP A 199 -21.33 4.88 1.43
C ASP A 199 -20.18 5.87 1.16
N ASP A 200 -19.13 5.82 2.02
CA ASP A 200 -17.95 6.65 1.82
C ASP A 200 -17.12 6.15 0.64
N VAL A 201 -16.73 7.09 -0.19
CA VAL A 201 -15.78 6.87 -1.28
C VAL A 201 -14.61 7.82 -1.10
N PHE A 202 -13.41 7.28 -1.22
CA PHE A 202 -12.18 8.05 -1.14
C PHE A 202 -11.43 8.02 -2.46
N SER A 203 -10.82 9.14 -2.80
CA SER A 203 -9.86 9.29 -3.88
C SER A 203 -8.47 9.49 -3.30
N VAL A 204 -7.50 8.72 -3.77
CA VAL A 204 -6.10 8.83 -3.37
C VAL A 204 -5.30 9.41 -4.52
N PHE A 205 -4.94 10.69 -4.41
CA PHE A 205 -4.19 11.43 -5.43
C PHE A 205 -3.91 12.87 -4.96
N PRO A 206 -2.75 13.47 -5.25
CA PRO A 206 -1.55 12.83 -5.79
C PRO A 206 -0.80 11.99 -4.75
N GLY A 207 0.28 11.31 -5.18
CA GLY A 207 1.16 10.62 -4.26
C GLY A 207 2.33 9.93 -4.93
N THR A 208 3.42 9.86 -4.20
CA THR A 208 4.60 9.07 -4.52
C THR A 208 4.87 8.07 -3.42
N HIS A 209 5.44 6.96 -3.78
CA HIS A 209 5.69 5.86 -2.87
C HIS A 209 6.89 5.05 -3.37
N THR A 210 7.76 4.65 -2.47
CA THR A 210 8.90 3.79 -2.80
C THR A 210 8.65 2.41 -2.20
N VAL A 211 8.89 1.37 -2.99
CA VAL A 211 8.90 -0.01 -2.52
C VAL A 211 10.27 -0.61 -2.77
N THR A 212 10.80 -1.27 -1.76
CA THR A 212 12.14 -1.89 -1.79
C THR A 212 12.02 -3.35 -1.39
N ASN A 213 12.49 -4.26 -2.23
CA ASN A 213 12.49 -5.68 -1.96
C ASN A 213 13.64 -6.10 -1.02
N SER A 214 13.68 -7.37 -0.62
CA SER A 214 14.72 -7.92 0.27
C SER A 214 16.14 -7.90 -0.32
N SER A 215 16.27 -7.71 -1.63
CA SER A 215 17.57 -7.54 -2.33
C SER A 215 17.99 -6.06 -2.43
N ASN A 216 17.34 -5.16 -1.70
CA ASN A 216 17.54 -3.70 -1.74
C ASN A 216 17.31 -3.06 -3.11
N ILE A 217 16.50 -3.69 -3.96
CA ILE A 217 16.08 -3.11 -5.24
C ILE A 217 14.84 -2.25 -4.97
N SER A 218 14.96 -0.95 -5.24
CA SER A 218 13.89 0.03 -5.02
C SER A 218 13.21 0.43 -6.33
N ARG A 219 11.91 0.72 -6.25
CA ARG A 219 11.12 1.30 -7.35
C ARG A 219 10.28 2.46 -6.82
N THR A 220 10.25 3.54 -7.58
CA THR A 220 9.35 4.66 -7.31
C THR A 220 8.02 4.42 -7.98
N CYS A 221 6.96 4.58 -7.21
CA CYS A 221 5.58 4.40 -7.63
C CYS A 221 4.89 5.76 -7.65
N THR A 222 4.25 6.09 -8.77
CA THR A 222 3.52 7.34 -8.96
C THR A 222 2.08 7.02 -9.36
N ILE A 223 1.11 7.65 -8.72
CA ILE A 223 -0.29 7.52 -9.09
C ILE A 223 -0.50 8.31 -10.40
N LEU A 224 -0.94 7.63 -11.46
CA LEU A 224 -1.26 8.23 -12.75
C LEU A 224 -2.73 8.65 -12.84
N GLU A 225 -3.62 7.79 -12.35
CA GLU A 225 -5.05 8.01 -12.24
C GLU A 225 -5.45 7.81 -10.79
N ALA A 226 -6.28 8.71 -10.25
CA ALA A 226 -6.71 8.66 -8.86
C ALA A 226 -7.20 7.26 -8.47
N LEU A 227 -6.65 6.72 -7.38
CA LEU A 227 -7.10 5.45 -6.87
C LEU A 227 -8.42 5.65 -6.14
N GLN A 228 -9.43 4.87 -6.49
CA GLN A 228 -10.72 4.86 -5.81
C GLN A 228 -10.75 3.78 -4.74
N ARG A 229 -11.30 4.17 -3.62
CA ARG A 229 -11.57 3.28 -2.49
C ARG A 229 -12.99 3.51 -2.00
N LYS A 230 -13.81 2.48 -2.06
CA LYS A 230 -15.13 2.42 -1.42
C LYS A 230 -15.01 1.65 -0.11
N VAL A 231 -15.60 2.13 0.96
CA VAL A 231 -15.53 1.46 2.28
C VAL A 231 -16.25 0.13 2.29
N ASP A 232 -17.26 -0.05 1.45
CA ASP A 232 -17.95 -1.32 1.26
C ASP A 232 -17.18 -2.34 0.40
N CYS A 233 -16.07 -1.92 -0.23
CA CYS A 233 -15.19 -2.76 -1.02
C CYS A 233 -13.87 -3.05 -0.30
N SER A 234 -13.47 -4.32 -0.23
CA SER A 234 -12.26 -4.72 0.49
C SER A 234 -10.95 -4.32 -0.20
N ASN A 235 -10.99 -3.89 -1.46
CA ASN A 235 -9.81 -3.54 -2.24
C ASN A 235 -9.99 -2.19 -2.95
N ILE A 236 -8.87 -1.60 -3.39
CA ILE A 236 -8.90 -0.53 -4.38
C ILE A 236 -9.51 -1.10 -5.66
N ASP A 237 -10.50 -0.42 -6.22
CA ASP A 237 -11.31 -0.92 -7.33
C ASP A 237 -11.16 -0.09 -8.61
N LYS A 238 -10.40 1.02 -8.57
CA LYS A 238 -10.17 1.89 -9.74
C LYS A 238 -8.88 2.69 -9.60
N GLY A 239 -8.34 3.09 -10.77
CA GLY A 239 -7.18 3.96 -10.86
C GLY A 239 -5.92 3.25 -11.30
N LYS A 240 -4.84 4.02 -11.54
CA LYS A 240 -3.59 3.48 -12.10
C LYS A 240 -2.37 3.99 -11.37
N VAL A 241 -1.40 3.10 -11.22
CA VAL A 241 -0.08 3.40 -10.65
C VAL A 241 1.00 3.02 -11.64
N LYS A 242 1.96 3.92 -11.88
CA LYS A 242 3.21 3.63 -12.57
C LYS A 242 4.28 3.26 -11.56
N VAL A 243 5.00 2.19 -11.82
CA VAL A 243 6.18 1.74 -11.07
C VAL A 243 7.38 1.86 -11.99
N GLN A 244 8.31 2.76 -11.68
CA GLN A 244 9.44 3.09 -12.53
C GLN A 244 10.70 2.37 -12.06
N GLY A 245 11.29 1.57 -12.93
CA GLY A 245 12.64 1.00 -12.81
C GLY A 245 13.64 1.75 -13.68
N PRO A 246 14.93 1.35 -13.69
CA PRO A 246 15.97 1.97 -14.50
C PRO A 246 15.69 1.92 -16.00
N ASN A 247 15.31 0.76 -16.54
CA ASN A 247 15.08 0.55 -17.97
C ASN A 247 13.64 0.12 -18.29
N HIS A 248 12.91 -0.40 -17.30
CA HIS A 248 11.54 -0.87 -17.44
C HIS A 248 10.59 -0.09 -16.53
N TYR A 249 9.35 0.04 -16.95
CA TYR A 249 8.28 0.52 -16.09
C TYR A 249 7.09 -0.46 -16.11
N ALA A 250 6.38 -0.51 -15.02
CA ALA A 250 5.10 -1.22 -14.97
C ALA A 250 3.96 -0.23 -14.77
N THR A 251 2.79 -0.58 -15.29
CA THR A 251 1.53 0.07 -14.97
C THR A 251 0.63 -0.98 -14.31
N VAL A 252 0.19 -0.68 -13.09
CA VAL A 252 -0.85 -1.44 -12.38
C VAL A 252 -2.15 -0.69 -12.58
N ASP A 253 -3.16 -1.37 -13.12
CA ASP A 253 -4.51 -0.86 -13.33
C ASP A 253 -5.47 -1.65 -12.41
N PHE A 254 -6.12 -0.93 -11.50
CA PHE A 254 -7.04 -1.49 -10.51
C PHE A 254 -8.47 -1.67 -11.02
N GLY A 255 -8.71 -1.39 -12.30
CA GLY A 255 -10.00 -1.62 -12.93
C GLY A 255 -10.88 -0.38 -13.07
N ASP A 256 -12.16 -0.62 -13.25
CA ASP A 256 -13.17 0.37 -13.63
C ASP A 256 -14.10 0.81 -12.47
N GLY A 257 -13.90 0.26 -11.30
CA GLY A 257 -14.72 0.46 -10.10
C GLY A 257 -15.56 -0.76 -9.71
N THR A 258 -15.35 -1.91 -10.37
CA THR A 258 -15.92 -3.19 -9.94
C THR A 258 -15.21 -3.66 -8.68
N CYS A 259 -15.99 -4.00 -7.64
CA CYS A 259 -15.44 -4.48 -6.38
C CYS A 259 -15.00 -5.94 -6.49
N ASP A 260 -13.72 -6.15 -6.71
CA ASP A 260 -13.09 -7.46 -6.75
C ASP A 260 -11.69 -7.43 -6.08
N ASN A 261 -10.92 -8.50 -6.19
CA ASN A 261 -9.56 -8.56 -5.68
C ASN A 261 -8.51 -8.67 -6.80
N LEU A 262 -8.84 -8.16 -7.98
CA LEU A 262 -7.99 -8.27 -9.15
C LEU A 262 -7.43 -6.90 -9.55
N ALA A 263 -6.26 -6.93 -10.18
CA ALA A 263 -5.72 -5.82 -10.94
C ALA A 263 -5.01 -6.39 -12.17
N THR A 264 -4.72 -5.55 -13.14
CA THR A 264 -3.85 -5.92 -14.25
C THR A 264 -2.51 -5.20 -14.16
N LEU A 265 -1.45 -5.88 -14.55
CA LEU A 265 -0.09 -5.38 -14.58
C LEU A 265 0.50 -5.54 -15.96
N SER A 266 0.91 -4.42 -16.55
CA SER A 266 1.59 -4.34 -17.85
C SER A 266 3.00 -3.81 -17.64
N ILE A 267 3.99 -4.38 -18.33
CA ILE A 267 5.36 -3.86 -18.36
C ILE A 267 5.65 -3.33 -19.76
N ASP A 268 6.17 -2.09 -19.84
CA ASP A 268 6.52 -1.39 -21.07
C ASP A 268 5.39 -1.38 -22.11
N GLY A 269 4.13 -1.31 -21.64
CA GLY A 269 2.95 -1.35 -22.51
C GLY A 269 2.65 -2.69 -23.15
N ARG A 270 3.31 -3.79 -22.75
CA ARG A 270 3.03 -5.14 -23.24
C ARG A 270 1.66 -5.63 -22.75
N ALA A 271 1.21 -6.76 -23.29
CA ALA A 271 -0.04 -7.39 -22.89
C ALA A 271 -0.11 -7.53 -21.34
N PRO A 272 -1.19 -7.06 -20.70
CA PRO A 272 -1.32 -7.09 -19.26
C PRO A 272 -1.50 -8.52 -18.73
N ARG A 273 -1.04 -8.75 -17.52
CA ARG A 273 -1.28 -9.97 -16.74
C ARG A 273 -2.17 -9.64 -15.56
N THR A 274 -3.13 -10.50 -15.26
CA THR A 274 -3.94 -10.36 -14.04
C THR A 274 -3.10 -10.74 -12.82
N ILE A 275 -3.20 -9.93 -11.78
CA ILE A 275 -2.63 -10.18 -10.46
C ILE A 275 -3.73 -10.14 -9.40
N VAL A 276 -3.52 -10.88 -8.31
CA VAL A 276 -4.41 -10.91 -7.14
C VAL A 276 -3.86 -9.93 -6.09
N LEU A 277 -4.74 -9.10 -5.53
CA LEU A 277 -4.36 -8.02 -4.62
C LEU A 277 -4.12 -8.49 -3.18
N ARG A 278 -4.83 -9.52 -2.72
CA ARG A 278 -4.66 -10.21 -1.43
C ARG A 278 -5.61 -11.40 -1.27
#